data_bbfdc16ca54d7f76dd288d9a05257d76
#
_entry.id   bbfdc16ca54d7f76dd288d9a05257d76
#
_cell.length_a   1.000
_cell.length_b   1.000
_cell.length_c   1.000
_cell.angle_alpha   90.00
_cell.angle_beta   90.00
_cell.angle_gamma   90.00
#
_symmetry.space_group_name_H-M   'P 1'
#
loop_
_entity.id
_entity.type
_entity.pdbx_description
1 polymer ?
#
loop_
_entity_poly.entity_id
_entity_poly.type
_entity_poly.pdbx_seq_one_letter_code
_entity_poly.pdbx_strand_id
1 'polypeptide(L)'
;PAAGEPPPLRLPSASQVEIDAYRTGGVPEAEKLMLAFVAAGEGERFQGPDIEAALRSVRMIPGEHRAWHRRGESEAGPITLFSAANMVEPGYLDPEETLPGLRTPGLVFFMQLPLPVESEDVLDAMLATAYQVSVHLGGELLDRSRSTMTQQIAEHMREQLREHRRQLHIAMHKRG
;
A
#
# COMPACT_ATOMS: atom_id res chain seq x y z
N PRO A 1 -15.28 -8.45 10.74
CA PRO A 1 -15.42 -8.22 9.33
C PRO A 1 -16.72 -8.79 8.78
N ALA A 2 -17.19 -8.26 7.67
CA ALA A 2 -18.37 -8.76 7.00
C ALA A 2 -18.10 -10.19 6.47
N ALA A 3 -19.19 -10.96 6.31
CA ALA A 3 -19.08 -12.31 5.76
C ALA A 3 -18.46 -12.26 4.35
N GLY A 4 -17.46 -13.09 4.11
CA GLY A 4 -16.74 -13.14 2.84
C GLY A 4 -15.53 -12.21 2.74
N GLU A 5 -15.35 -11.29 3.69
CA GLU A 5 -14.14 -10.48 3.72
C GLU A 5 -12.98 -11.26 4.32
N PRO A 6 -11.76 -11.07 3.80
CA PRO A 6 -10.59 -11.69 4.43
C PRO A 6 -10.34 -11.11 5.82
N PRO A 7 -9.80 -11.91 6.75
CA PRO A 7 -9.49 -11.38 8.08
C PRO A 7 -8.40 -10.31 7.98
N PRO A 8 -8.44 -9.30 8.88
CA PRO A 8 -7.41 -8.29 8.92
C PRO A 8 -6.05 -8.90 9.30
N LEU A 9 -4.99 -8.37 8.70
CA LEU A 9 -3.63 -8.81 9.00
C LEU A 9 -3.19 -8.23 10.34
N ARG A 10 -2.57 -9.05 11.18
CA ARG A 10 -2.02 -8.61 12.46
C ARG A 10 -0.51 -8.48 12.36
N LEU A 11 -0.01 -7.29 12.68
CA LEU A 11 1.41 -7.00 12.68
C LEU A 11 1.82 -6.44 14.04
N PRO A 12 3.12 -6.52 14.39
CA PRO A 12 3.59 -5.93 15.64
C PRO A 12 3.24 -4.44 15.74
N SER A 13 2.95 -3.99 16.96
CA SER A 13 2.65 -2.58 17.22
C SER A 13 3.87 -1.70 16.96
N ALA A 14 3.63 -0.51 16.46
CA ALA A 14 4.63 0.54 16.36
C ALA A 14 4.97 1.09 17.75
N SER A 15 5.90 2.02 17.83
CA SER A 15 6.19 2.73 19.07
C SER A 15 5.00 3.60 19.47
N GLN A 16 4.92 3.96 20.76
CA GLN A 16 3.85 4.81 21.26
C GLN A 16 3.81 6.16 20.54
N VAL A 17 4.97 6.70 20.17
CA VAL A 17 5.07 7.95 19.41
C VAL A 17 4.37 7.83 18.06
N GLU A 18 4.59 6.73 17.35
CA GLU A 18 3.96 6.48 16.06
C GLU A 18 2.45 6.25 16.20
N ILE A 19 2.04 5.53 17.24
CA ILE A 19 0.61 5.29 17.52
C ILE A 19 -0.09 6.63 17.82
N ASP A 20 0.51 7.46 18.65
CA ASP A 20 -0.05 8.77 19.00
C ASP A 20 -0.12 9.68 17.78
N ALA A 21 0.90 9.69 16.94
CA ALA A 21 0.89 10.45 15.70
C ALA A 21 -0.24 10.00 14.78
N TYR A 22 -0.43 8.69 14.65
CA TYR A 22 -1.53 8.15 13.84
C TYR A 22 -2.89 8.61 14.38
N ARG A 23 -3.10 8.50 15.70
CA ARG A 23 -4.37 8.87 16.34
C ARG A 23 -4.72 10.34 16.20
N THR A 24 -3.72 11.21 16.12
CA THR A 24 -3.93 12.65 15.98
C THR A 24 -3.98 13.13 14.53
N GLY A 25 -4.03 12.20 13.57
CA GLY A 25 -4.13 12.54 12.15
C GLY A 25 -2.80 12.77 11.46
N GLY A 26 -1.71 12.42 12.12
CA GLY A 26 -0.36 12.56 11.58
C GLY A 26 0.28 13.90 11.94
N VAL A 27 1.47 14.09 11.41
CA VAL A 27 2.27 15.31 11.60
C VAL A 27 2.68 15.76 10.20
N PRO A 28 2.23 16.93 9.73
CA PRO A 28 2.47 17.33 8.34
C PRO A 28 3.95 17.29 7.93
N GLU A 29 4.86 17.67 8.80
CA GLU A 29 6.29 17.65 8.51
C GLU A 29 6.89 16.24 8.46
N ALA A 30 6.14 15.23 8.87
CA ALA A 30 6.58 13.84 8.86
C ALA A 30 5.60 12.91 8.13
N GLU A 31 4.75 13.45 7.27
CA GLU A 31 3.94 12.63 6.37
C GLU A 31 4.83 12.05 5.29
N LYS A 32 4.57 10.79 4.94
CA LYS A 32 5.34 10.13 3.89
C LYS A 32 4.48 9.09 3.18
N LEU A 33 4.66 9.04 1.87
CA LEU A 33 4.02 8.06 1.00
C LEU A 33 5.12 7.15 0.43
N MET A 34 4.97 5.85 0.63
CA MET A 34 5.84 4.84 0.02
C MET A 34 5.05 4.13 -1.06
N LEU A 35 5.65 3.94 -2.22
CA LEU A 35 4.92 3.35 -3.34
C LEU A 35 5.77 2.42 -4.20
N ALA A 36 5.08 1.56 -4.97
CA ALA A 36 5.65 0.70 -5.99
C ALA A 36 4.61 0.53 -7.09
N PHE A 37 5.07 0.23 -8.29
CA PHE A 37 4.17 0.02 -9.44
C PHE A 37 4.16 -1.44 -9.85
N VAL A 38 3.01 -1.89 -10.35
CA VAL A 38 2.89 -3.14 -11.09
C VAL A 38 2.50 -2.77 -12.51
N ALA A 39 3.40 -2.98 -13.46
CA ALA A 39 3.23 -2.49 -14.82
C ALA A 39 3.11 -3.63 -15.83
N ALA A 40 2.24 -3.43 -16.82
CA ALA A 40 2.15 -4.31 -17.98
C ALA A 40 3.38 -4.10 -18.88
N GLY A 41 3.67 -5.09 -19.70
CA GLY A 41 4.72 -4.98 -20.70
C GLY A 41 4.46 -3.84 -21.69
N GLU A 42 5.50 -3.39 -22.35
CA GLU A 42 5.41 -2.31 -23.33
C GLU A 42 4.34 -2.62 -24.37
N GLY A 43 3.42 -1.70 -24.59
CA GLY A 43 2.31 -1.87 -25.52
C GLY A 43 1.18 -2.75 -25.00
N GLU A 44 1.32 -3.35 -23.83
CA GLU A 44 0.30 -4.23 -23.24
C GLU A 44 -0.54 -3.48 -22.22
N ARG A 45 -1.68 -4.09 -21.86
CA ARG A 45 -2.61 -3.55 -20.87
C ARG A 45 -3.16 -4.67 -20.00
N PHE A 46 -3.34 -4.39 -18.72
CA PHE A 46 -4.10 -5.26 -17.82
C PHE A 46 -5.58 -4.99 -18.00
N GLN A 47 -6.38 -6.06 -17.92
CA GLN A 47 -7.82 -5.94 -18.01
C GLN A 47 -8.45 -5.97 -16.61
N GLY A 48 -9.54 -5.20 -16.44
CA GLY A 48 -10.19 -5.04 -15.13
C GLY A 48 -10.57 -6.34 -14.45
N PRO A 49 -11.22 -7.29 -15.13
CA PRO A 49 -11.56 -8.58 -14.49
C PRO A 49 -10.33 -9.34 -13.98
N ASP A 50 -9.21 -9.28 -14.67
CA ASP A 50 -7.97 -9.93 -14.24
C ASP A 50 -7.39 -9.20 -13.01
N ILE A 51 -7.48 -7.88 -12.99
CA ILE A 51 -7.06 -7.07 -11.85
C ILE A 51 -7.89 -7.43 -10.63
N GLU A 52 -9.20 -7.53 -10.77
CA GLU A 52 -10.08 -7.89 -9.66
C GLU A 52 -9.69 -9.27 -9.10
N ALA A 53 -9.51 -10.26 -9.97
CA ALA A 53 -9.11 -11.59 -9.55
C ALA A 53 -7.77 -11.58 -8.81
N ALA A 54 -6.79 -10.83 -9.33
CA ALA A 54 -5.48 -10.71 -8.70
C ALA A 54 -5.56 -10.08 -7.31
N LEU A 55 -6.29 -8.97 -7.18
CA LEU A 55 -6.40 -8.27 -5.90
C LEU A 55 -7.16 -9.10 -4.86
N ARG A 56 -8.21 -9.80 -5.25
CA ARG A 56 -8.90 -10.71 -4.34
C ARG A 56 -8.02 -11.87 -3.90
N SER A 57 -7.19 -12.38 -4.79
CA SER A 57 -6.29 -13.50 -4.46
C SER A 57 -5.26 -13.15 -3.39
N VAL A 58 -4.93 -11.88 -3.23
CA VAL A 58 -4.00 -11.38 -2.20
C VAL A 58 -4.72 -10.74 -1.03
N ARG A 59 -6.02 -11.01 -0.87
CA ARG A 59 -6.85 -10.59 0.28
C ARG A 59 -7.04 -9.09 0.39
N MET A 60 -6.98 -8.37 -0.71
CA MET A 60 -7.37 -6.96 -0.74
C MET A 60 -8.87 -6.85 -1.01
N ILE A 61 -9.48 -5.78 -0.54
CA ILE A 61 -10.91 -5.52 -0.70
C ILE A 61 -11.13 -4.12 -1.26
N PRO A 62 -12.17 -3.92 -2.08
CA PRO A 62 -12.51 -2.59 -2.56
C PRO A 62 -13.10 -1.76 -1.43
N GLY A 63 -12.88 -0.45 -1.46
CA GLY A 63 -13.37 0.45 -0.42
C GLY A 63 -13.17 1.91 -0.77
N GLU A 64 -12.73 2.68 0.20
CA GLU A 64 -12.60 4.13 0.10
C GLU A 64 -11.79 4.57 -1.13
N HIS A 65 -12.14 5.72 -1.66
CA HIS A 65 -11.47 6.35 -2.82
C HIS A 65 -11.53 5.53 -4.09
N ARG A 66 -12.47 4.58 -4.17
CA ARG A 66 -12.61 3.68 -5.31
C ARG A 66 -11.32 2.91 -5.58
N ALA A 67 -10.58 2.62 -4.50
CA ALA A 67 -9.33 1.86 -4.50
C ALA A 67 -9.52 0.54 -3.77
N TRP A 68 -8.48 -0.28 -3.73
CA TRP A 68 -8.47 -1.54 -2.99
C TRP A 68 -7.51 -1.44 -1.81
N HIS A 69 -7.83 -2.14 -0.71
CA HIS A 69 -7.11 -1.98 0.55
C HIS A 69 -6.79 -3.31 1.19
N ARG A 70 -5.61 -3.40 1.77
CA ARG A 70 -5.27 -4.49 2.69
C ARG A 70 -5.49 -3.99 4.11
N ARG A 71 -6.44 -4.61 4.80
CA ARG A 71 -6.84 -4.18 6.14
C ARG A 71 -5.98 -4.86 7.19
N GLY A 72 -5.75 -4.16 8.30
CA GLY A 72 -5.03 -4.66 9.46
C GLY A 72 -5.71 -4.31 10.75
N GLU A 73 -5.30 -4.99 11.82
CA GLU A 73 -5.76 -4.74 13.20
C GLU A 73 -4.62 -4.08 13.97
N SER A 74 -4.95 -3.11 14.82
CA SER A 74 -3.95 -2.41 15.63
C SER A 74 -4.54 -1.98 16.96
N GLU A 75 -3.70 -1.46 17.84
CA GLU A 75 -4.15 -0.84 19.10
C GLU A 75 -5.06 0.36 18.87
N ALA A 76 -4.96 0.98 17.70
CA ALA A 76 -5.84 2.08 17.30
C ALA A 76 -7.11 1.59 16.60
N GLY A 77 -7.37 0.28 16.59
CA GLY A 77 -8.49 -0.34 15.92
C GLY A 77 -8.16 -0.84 14.51
N PRO A 78 -9.19 -1.09 13.69
CA PRO A 78 -8.98 -1.48 12.30
C PRO A 78 -8.32 -0.36 11.50
N ILE A 79 -7.36 -0.71 10.65
CA ILE A 79 -6.62 0.26 9.83
C ILE A 79 -6.46 -0.25 8.40
N THR A 80 -6.12 0.66 7.50
CA THR A 80 -5.63 0.31 6.18
C THR A 80 -4.10 0.26 6.24
N LEU A 81 -3.53 -0.87 5.88
CA LEU A 81 -2.08 -1.05 5.87
C LEU A 81 -1.48 -0.47 4.61
N PHE A 82 -2.01 -0.85 3.46
CA PHE A 82 -1.60 -0.34 2.16
C PHE A 82 -2.77 -0.48 1.19
N SER A 83 -2.63 0.17 0.04
CA SER A 83 -3.71 0.25 -0.94
C SER A 83 -3.19 0.05 -2.35
N ALA A 84 -4.10 -0.24 -3.27
CA ALA A 84 -3.82 -0.32 -4.69
C ALA A 84 -4.80 0.55 -5.46
N ALA A 85 -4.30 1.28 -6.45
CA ALA A 85 -5.08 2.15 -7.30
C ALA A 85 -4.62 2.00 -8.75
N ASN A 86 -5.43 2.49 -9.68
CA ASN A 86 -5.05 2.57 -11.09
C ASN A 86 -3.92 3.60 -11.22
N MET A 87 -2.86 3.26 -11.92
CA MET A 87 -1.75 4.19 -12.12
C MET A 87 -2.12 5.36 -13.03
N VAL A 88 -3.21 5.23 -13.78
CA VAL A 88 -3.74 6.28 -14.67
C VAL A 88 -4.84 7.06 -13.94
N GLU A 89 -4.80 8.40 -14.05
CA GLU A 89 -5.83 9.25 -13.47
C GLU A 89 -7.23 8.87 -13.99
N PRO A 90 -8.27 8.89 -13.15
CA PRO A 90 -8.32 9.37 -11.76
C PRO A 90 -7.96 8.32 -10.70
N GLY A 91 -7.43 7.20 -11.07
CA GLY A 91 -6.96 6.17 -10.14
C GLY A 91 -7.97 5.13 -9.74
N TYR A 92 -9.13 5.10 -10.33
CA TYR A 92 -10.25 4.24 -9.90
C TYR A 92 -10.05 2.77 -10.26
N LEU A 93 -10.47 1.88 -9.37
CA LEU A 93 -10.49 0.43 -9.55
C LEU A 93 -11.76 -0.20 -8.96
N ASP A 94 -12.84 0.56 -8.82
CA ASP A 94 -14.06 0.04 -8.23
C ASP A 94 -14.69 -1.06 -9.11
N PRO A 95 -15.15 -2.17 -8.50
CA PRO A 95 -15.69 -3.30 -9.25
C PRO A 95 -16.99 -2.99 -10.00
N GLU A 96 -17.78 -2.05 -9.50
CA GLU A 96 -19.12 -1.79 -10.02
C GLU A 96 -19.09 -1.08 -11.37
N GLU A 97 -18.30 -0.02 -11.50
CA GLU A 97 -18.33 0.84 -12.68
C GLU A 97 -17.02 0.81 -13.49
N THR A 98 -15.87 0.75 -12.81
CA THR A 98 -14.59 0.93 -13.50
C THR A 98 -14.01 -0.37 -14.02
N LEU A 99 -13.87 -1.39 -13.15
CA LEU A 99 -13.17 -2.62 -13.52
C LEU A 99 -13.78 -3.37 -14.71
N PRO A 100 -15.11 -3.45 -14.89
CA PRO A 100 -15.65 -4.26 -15.99
C PRO A 100 -15.12 -3.91 -17.38
N GLY A 101 -14.85 -2.63 -17.65
CA GLY A 101 -14.34 -2.22 -18.97
C GLY A 101 -12.92 -1.69 -18.96
N LEU A 102 -12.22 -1.83 -17.83
CA LEU A 102 -10.92 -1.20 -17.67
C LEU A 102 -9.83 -1.92 -18.47
N ARG A 103 -8.98 -1.11 -19.10
CA ARG A 103 -7.69 -1.53 -19.64
C ARG A 103 -6.67 -0.49 -19.21
N THR A 104 -5.64 -0.91 -18.50
CA THR A 104 -4.67 0.03 -17.93
C THR A 104 -3.25 -0.50 -18.06
N PRO A 105 -2.25 0.41 -18.21
CA PRO A 105 -0.85 -0.01 -18.23
C PRO A 105 -0.33 -0.45 -16.86
N GLY A 106 -1.04 -0.18 -15.76
CA GLY A 106 -0.54 -0.62 -14.46
C GLY A 106 -1.33 -0.15 -13.27
N LEU A 107 -0.84 -0.62 -12.12
CA LEU A 107 -1.38 -0.31 -10.80
C LEU A 107 -0.28 0.36 -9.97
N VAL A 108 -0.69 1.17 -8.99
CA VAL A 108 0.21 1.69 -7.97
C VAL A 108 -0.21 1.11 -6.62
N PHE A 109 0.77 0.56 -5.90
CA PHE A 109 0.61 0.14 -4.51
C PHE A 109 1.25 1.20 -3.63
N PHE A 110 0.58 1.58 -2.55
CA PHE A 110 1.10 2.64 -1.69
C PHE A 110 0.70 2.45 -0.25
N MET A 111 1.54 2.97 0.65
CA MET A 111 1.26 3.03 2.08
C MET A 111 1.58 4.42 2.59
N GLN A 112 0.75 4.91 3.50
CA GLN A 112 0.88 6.23 4.10
C GLN A 112 1.37 6.14 5.53
N LEU A 113 2.34 6.98 5.87
CA LEU A 113 2.90 7.05 7.22
C LEU A 113 2.45 8.35 7.89
N PRO A 114 2.27 8.36 9.21
CA PRO A 114 2.57 7.30 10.17
C PRO A 114 1.55 6.18 10.21
N LEU A 115 1.95 5.04 10.78
CA LEU A 115 1.09 3.88 11.00
C LEU A 115 1.21 3.42 12.46
N PRO A 116 0.16 2.85 13.05
CA PRO A 116 0.21 2.35 14.43
C PRO A 116 0.80 0.94 14.56
N VAL A 117 1.29 0.38 13.47
CA VAL A 117 1.99 -0.92 13.43
C VAL A 117 3.37 -0.73 12.79
N GLU A 118 4.24 -1.74 12.93
CA GLU A 118 5.62 -1.65 12.43
C GLU A 118 5.63 -1.42 10.91
N SER A 119 6.09 -0.24 10.50
CA SER A 119 6.05 0.18 9.11
C SER A 119 6.93 -0.67 8.20
N GLU A 120 8.05 -1.20 8.69
CA GLU A 120 8.88 -2.09 7.89
C GLU A 120 8.17 -3.39 7.56
N ASP A 121 7.38 -3.93 8.49
CA ASP A 121 6.57 -5.12 8.24
C ASP A 121 5.45 -4.83 7.24
N VAL A 122 4.86 -3.64 7.29
CA VAL A 122 3.86 -3.21 6.30
C VAL A 122 4.49 -3.10 4.93
N LEU A 123 5.68 -2.51 4.82
CA LEU A 123 6.39 -2.41 3.55
C LEU A 123 6.68 -3.81 2.97
N ASP A 124 7.18 -4.72 3.80
CA ASP A 124 7.44 -6.08 3.36
C ASP A 124 6.18 -6.76 2.85
N ALA A 125 5.06 -6.61 3.56
CA ALA A 125 3.78 -7.16 3.14
C ALA A 125 3.30 -6.52 1.82
N MET A 126 3.46 -5.20 1.69
CA MET A 126 3.06 -4.49 0.48
C MET A 126 3.87 -4.95 -0.74
N LEU A 127 5.19 -5.04 -0.60
CA LEU A 127 6.05 -5.46 -1.72
C LEU A 127 5.80 -6.92 -2.10
N ALA A 128 5.61 -7.80 -1.11
CA ALA A 128 5.28 -9.20 -1.37
C ALA A 128 3.94 -9.32 -2.09
N THR A 129 2.94 -8.57 -1.65
CA THR A 129 1.61 -8.56 -2.27
C THR A 129 1.67 -8.03 -3.70
N ALA A 130 2.36 -6.91 -3.91
CA ALA A 130 2.51 -6.32 -5.24
C ALA A 130 3.25 -7.26 -6.18
N TYR A 131 4.27 -7.97 -5.67
CA TYR A 131 4.96 -8.98 -6.48
C TYR A 131 4.03 -10.11 -6.90
N GLN A 132 3.22 -10.63 -5.97
CA GLN A 132 2.26 -11.69 -6.29
C GLN A 132 1.24 -11.22 -7.34
N VAL A 133 0.77 -9.98 -7.24
CA VAL A 133 -0.12 -9.39 -8.23
C VAL A 133 0.58 -9.29 -9.59
N SER A 134 1.85 -8.87 -9.62
CA SER A 134 2.62 -8.79 -10.87
C SER A 134 2.75 -10.15 -11.54
N VAL A 135 2.96 -11.21 -10.77
CA VAL A 135 3.03 -12.58 -11.32
C VAL A 135 1.67 -13.01 -11.86
N HIS A 136 0.60 -12.77 -11.11
CA HIS A 136 -0.76 -13.13 -11.53
C HIS A 136 -1.14 -12.45 -12.85
N LEU A 137 -0.76 -11.19 -13.01
CA LEU A 137 -1.12 -10.38 -14.19
C LEU A 137 -0.11 -10.50 -15.34
N GLY A 138 1.00 -11.20 -15.14
CA GLY A 138 2.04 -11.28 -16.15
C GLY A 138 2.78 -9.95 -16.37
N GLY A 139 2.86 -9.15 -15.32
CA GLY A 139 3.53 -7.85 -15.35
C GLY A 139 4.82 -7.85 -14.56
N GLU A 140 5.28 -6.67 -14.20
CA GLU A 140 6.56 -6.46 -13.51
C GLU A 140 6.39 -5.50 -12.34
N LEU A 141 7.07 -5.80 -11.23
CA LEU A 141 7.11 -4.90 -10.07
C LEU A 141 8.22 -3.87 -10.26
N LEU A 142 7.85 -2.61 -10.22
CA LEU A 142 8.75 -1.49 -10.45
C LEU A 142 8.83 -0.59 -9.21
N ASP A 143 9.97 0.08 -9.07
CA ASP A 143 10.16 1.09 -8.02
C ASP A 143 9.54 2.44 -8.44
N ARG A 144 9.72 3.44 -7.58
CA ARG A 144 9.21 4.80 -7.80
C ARG A 144 9.72 5.43 -9.10
N SER A 145 10.94 5.07 -9.50
CA SER A 145 11.55 5.54 -10.75
C SER A 145 11.11 4.74 -11.97
N ARG A 146 10.24 3.75 -11.74
CA ARG A 146 9.79 2.80 -12.76
C ARG A 146 10.90 1.88 -13.29
N SER A 147 11.91 1.66 -12.46
CA SER A 147 12.93 0.65 -12.69
C SER A 147 12.51 -0.65 -11.99
N THR A 148 13.01 -1.79 -12.46
CA THR A 148 12.73 -3.10 -11.86
C THR A 148 13.05 -3.08 -10.36
N MET A 149 12.12 -3.52 -9.53
CA MET A 149 12.34 -3.62 -8.10
C MET A 149 13.43 -4.67 -7.81
N THR A 150 14.36 -4.32 -6.92
CA THR A 150 15.43 -5.19 -6.48
C THR A 150 15.45 -5.26 -4.95
N GLN A 151 16.16 -6.26 -4.40
CA GLN A 151 16.36 -6.34 -2.95
C GLN A 151 17.09 -5.12 -2.41
N GLN A 152 18.04 -4.58 -3.17
CA GLN A 152 18.77 -3.38 -2.78
C GLN A 152 17.86 -2.16 -2.70
N ILE A 153 16.95 -1.99 -3.67
CA ILE A 153 15.97 -0.91 -3.64
C ILE A 153 15.01 -1.08 -2.47
N ALA A 154 14.55 -2.31 -2.21
CA ALA A 154 13.67 -2.59 -1.07
C ALA A 154 14.37 -2.26 0.26
N GLU A 155 15.65 -2.60 0.40
CA GLU A 155 16.41 -2.24 1.60
C GLU A 155 16.56 -0.73 1.75
N HIS A 156 16.78 -0.01 0.65
CA HIS A 156 16.81 1.44 0.67
C HIS A 156 15.47 2.02 1.14
N MET A 157 14.36 1.43 0.71
CA MET A 157 13.03 1.83 1.19
C MET A 157 12.88 1.61 2.69
N ARG A 158 13.41 0.51 3.23
CA ARG A 158 13.41 0.27 4.68
C ARG A 158 14.22 1.33 5.43
N GLU A 159 15.36 1.74 4.88
CA GLU A 159 16.14 2.83 5.47
C GLU A 159 15.38 4.14 5.47
N GLN A 160 14.61 4.43 4.42
CA GLN A 160 13.75 5.60 4.39
C GLN A 160 12.67 5.56 5.48
N LEU A 161 12.13 4.37 5.80
CA LEU A 161 11.20 4.21 6.91
C LEU A 161 11.86 4.48 8.25
N ARG A 162 13.09 4.02 8.47
CA ARG A 162 13.84 4.28 9.70
C ARG A 162 14.12 5.78 9.85
N GLU A 163 14.49 6.45 8.78
CA GLU A 163 14.69 7.90 8.79
C GLU A 163 13.39 8.64 9.08
N HIS A 164 12.29 8.22 8.48
CA HIS A 164 10.97 8.77 8.77
C HIS A 164 10.63 8.65 10.25
N ARG A 165 10.92 7.49 10.86
CA ARG A 165 10.66 7.24 12.28
C ARG A 165 11.44 8.25 13.14
N ARG A 166 12.71 8.50 12.82
CA ARG A 166 13.52 9.50 13.55
C ARG A 166 12.93 10.89 13.40
N GLN A 167 12.55 11.28 12.19
CA GLN A 167 11.95 12.60 11.95
C GLN A 167 10.62 12.76 12.66
N LEU A 168 9.82 11.69 12.70
CA LEU A 168 8.54 11.70 13.41
C LEU A 168 8.74 11.89 14.92
N HIS A 169 9.70 11.19 15.51
CA HIS A 169 10.03 11.34 16.92
C HIS A 169 10.45 12.76 17.24
N ILE A 170 11.26 13.38 16.40
CA ILE A 170 11.68 14.77 16.56
C ILE A 170 10.47 15.71 16.48
N ALA A 171 9.62 15.54 15.47
CA ALA A 171 8.44 16.38 15.28
C ALA A 171 7.45 16.26 16.45
N MET A 172 7.20 15.06 16.91
CA MET A 172 6.30 14.81 18.04
C MET A 172 6.87 15.36 19.34
N HIS A 173 8.17 15.26 19.55
CA HIS A 173 8.83 15.83 20.72
C HIS A 173 8.67 17.36 20.76
N LYS A 174 8.79 18.03 19.62
CA LYS A 174 8.59 19.48 19.53
C LYS A 174 7.15 19.90 19.85
N ARG A 175 6.17 19.02 19.63
CA ARG A 175 4.76 19.29 19.92
C ARG A 175 4.40 19.05 21.39
N GLY A 176 5.16 18.18 22.03
CA GLY A 176 4.98 17.85 23.43
C GLY A 176 5.86 18.69 24.33
#